data_8160d97a1903315ad5f6c633c38dc398
#
_entry.id   8160d97a1903315ad5f6c633c38dc398
#
_cell.length_a   1.000
_cell.length_b   1.000
_cell.length_c   1.000
_cell.angle_alpha   90.00
_cell.angle_beta   90.00
_cell.angle_gamma   90.00
#
_symmetry.space_group_name_H-M   'P 1'
#
loop_
_entity.id
_entity.type
_entity.pdbx_description
1 polymer ?
#
loop_
_entity_poly.entity_id
_entity_poly.type
_entity_poly.pdbx_seq_one_letter_code
_entity_poly.pdbx_strand_id
1 'polypeptide(L)'
;MACVSEAIGLALPYSAGTPAPYTQRDSYALKSGKAVMNLLAKNIRPRDIVTKKSLENAATIVAATGGSTNAALHLPALANEAGIKFDLMDVARIFKKTPYLADLKPGGKYVAKDMWLSLIHI
;
A
#
# COMPACT_ATOMS: atom_id res chain seq x y z
N MET A 1 1.88 0.57 -5.98
CA MET A 1 2.75 0.88 -4.82
C MET A 1 2.12 1.87 -3.83
N ALA A 2 1.35 2.87 -4.24
CA ALA A 2 0.69 3.78 -3.30
C ALA A 2 -0.19 3.02 -2.27
N CYS A 3 -1.00 2.05 -2.73
CA CYS A 3 -1.81 1.20 -1.84
C CYS A 3 -0.98 0.37 -0.85
N VAL A 4 0.26 0.01 -1.22
CA VAL A 4 1.21 -0.67 -0.33
C VAL A 4 1.57 0.21 0.86
N SER A 5 1.92 1.47 0.61
CA SER A 5 2.27 2.43 1.67
C SER A 5 1.11 2.65 2.65
N GLU A 6 -0.11 2.71 2.13
CA GLU A 6 -1.32 2.84 2.94
C GLU A 6 -1.59 1.57 3.77
N ALA A 7 -1.48 0.39 3.15
CA ALA A 7 -1.71 -0.89 3.83
C ALA A 7 -0.65 -1.20 4.91
N ILE A 8 0.58 -0.72 4.75
CA ILE A 8 1.62 -0.80 5.79
C ILE A 8 1.34 0.16 6.96
N GLY A 9 0.65 1.26 6.70
CA GLY A 9 0.40 2.34 7.67
C GLY A 9 1.36 3.52 7.55
N LEU A 10 2.10 3.62 6.43
CA LEU A 10 3.04 4.72 6.15
C LEU A 10 2.43 5.84 5.30
N ALA A 11 1.17 5.73 4.92
CA ALA A 11 0.41 6.77 4.24
C ALA A 11 -0.97 6.92 4.87
N LEU A 12 -1.57 8.11 4.71
CA LEU A 12 -2.88 8.40 5.28
C LEU A 12 -3.97 7.56 4.59
N PRO A 13 -4.98 7.09 5.33
CA PRO A 13 -6.13 6.39 4.76
C PRO A 13 -6.76 7.18 3.59
N TYR A 14 -7.10 6.46 2.51
CA TYR A 14 -7.68 6.98 1.26
C TYR A 14 -6.75 7.84 0.40
N SER A 15 -5.52 8.14 0.84
CA SER A 15 -4.57 8.93 0.05
C SER A 15 -4.07 8.21 -1.19
N ALA A 16 -3.94 6.89 -1.11
CA ALA A 16 -3.41 6.06 -2.20
C ALA A 16 -4.34 5.95 -3.40
N GLY A 17 -5.66 5.94 -3.16
CA GLY A 17 -6.68 5.82 -4.20
C GLY A 17 -6.97 7.13 -4.93
N THR A 18 -6.67 8.27 -4.32
CA THR A 18 -6.99 9.58 -4.89
C THR A 18 -6.23 9.82 -6.19
N PRO A 19 -6.91 10.05 -7.34
CA PRO A 19 -6.25 10.29 -8.61
C PRO A 19 -5.31 11.50 -8.59
N ALA A 20 -4.18 11.39 -9.31
CA ALA A 20 -3.13 12.40 -9.31
C ALA A 20 -3.60 13.83 -9.67
N PRO A 21 -4.50 14.04 -10.64
CA PRO A 21 -4.92 15.40 -11.03
C PRO A 21 -6.00 16.02 -10.11
N TYR A 22 -6.42 15.31 -9.06
CA TYR A 22 -7.50 15.81 -8.19
C TYR A 22 -6.95 16.65 -7.05
N THR A 23 -7.59 17.78 -6.79
CA THR A 23 -7.21 18.74 -5.74
C THR A 23 -7.26 18.16 -4.32
N GLN A 24 -8.00 17.06 -4.12
CA GLN A 24 -7.96 16.32 -2.86
C GLN A 24 -6.54 15.89 -2.47
N ARG A 25 -5.63 15.70 -3.44
CA ARG A 25 -4.23 15.37 -3.14
C ARG A 25 -3.51 16.45 -2.36
N ASP A 26 -3.81 17.72 -2.62
CA ASP A 26 -3.22 18.85 -1.88
C ASP A 26 -3.61 18.79 -0.40
N SER A 27 -4.86 18.44 -0.12
CA SER A 27 -5.35 18.21 1.24
C SER A 27 -4.60 17.06 1.93
N TYR A 28 -4.35 15.95 1.22
CA TYR A 28 -3.57 14.85 1.77
C TYR A 28 -2.10 15.21 1.97
N ALA A 29 -1.49 16.00 1.09
CA ALA A 29 -0.13 16.49 1.26
C ALA A 29 0.01 17.32 2.56
N LEU A 30 -0.91 18.27 2.77
CA LEU A 30 -0.95 19.08 3.99
C LEU A 30 -1.15 18.23 5.25
N LYS A 31 -2.11 17.30 5.21
CA LYS A 31 -2.38 16.37 6.33
C LYS A 31 -1.19 15.46 6.62
N SER A 32 -0.47 15.01 5.59
CA SER A 32 0.73 14.18 5.76
C SER A 32 1.85 14.94 6.47
N GLY A 33 2.08 16.20 6.11
CA GLY A 33 3.02 17.05 6.83
C GLY A 33 2.68 17.21 8.32
N LYS A 34 1.41 17.45 8.63
CA LYS A 34 0.94 17.51 10.04
C LYS A 34 1.11 16.17 10.77
N ALA A 35 0.83 15.04 10.08
CA ALA A 35 1.00 13.72 10.66
C ALA A 35 2.47 13.42 10.98
N VAL A 36 3.40 13.76 10.08
CA VAL A 36 4.85 13.60 10.32
C VAL A 36 5.31 14.39 11.55
N MET A 37 4.86 15.62 11.72
CA MET A 37 5.19 16.42 12.91
C MET A 37 4.66 15.77 14.21
N ASN A 38 3.46 15.16 14.16
CA ASN A 38 2.93 14.41 15.29
C ASN A 38 3.74 13.15 15.61
N LEU A 39 4.21 12.44 14.56
CA LEU A 39 5.06 11.26 14.75
C LEU A 39 6.39 11.63 15.40
N LEU A 40 7.01 12.74 14.96
CA LEU A 40 8.23 13.26 15.56
C LEU A 40 8.02 13.61 17.04
N ALA A 41 6.94 14.35 17.36
CA ALA A 41 6.63 14.74 18.74
C ALA A 41 6.40 13.52 19.66
N LYS A 42 5.89 12.42 19.12
CA LYS A 42 5.64 11.15 19.84
C LYS A 42 6.81 10.18 19.78
N ASN A 43 7.89 10.54 19.09
CA ASN A 43 9.05 9.67 18.83
C ASN A 43 8.66 8.32 18.18
N ILE A 44 7.66 8.32 17.27
CA ILE A 44 7.24 7.16 16.51
C ILE A 44 8.03 7.10 15.20
N ARG A 45 8.77 6.03 15.00
CA ARG A 45 9.63 5.84 13.83
C ARG A 45 8.96 4.92 12.81
N PRO A 46 9.35 4.95 11.52
CA PRO A 46 8.86 3.99 10.52
C PRO A 46 9.00 2.53 10.95
N ARG A 47 10.08 2.18 11.65
CA ARG A 47 10.32 0.82 12.17
C ARG A 47 9.36 0.40 13.29
N ASP A 48 8.70 1.34 13.93
CA ASP A 48 7.69 1.06 14.96
C ASP A 48 6.31 0.78 14.29
N ILE A 49 6.12 1.23 13.04
CA ILE A 49 4.90 1.04 12.23
C ILE A 49 5.00 -0.22 11.38
N VAL A 50 6.17 -0.45 10.74
CA VAL A 50 6.39 -1.60 9.86
C VAL A 50 6.52 -2.87 10.67
N THR A 51 5.57 -3.78 10.49
CA THR A 51 5.53 -5.10 11.14
C THR A 51 5.39 -6.20 10.10
N LYS A 52 5.65 -7.44 10.46
CA LYS A 52 5.40 -8.58 9.58
C LYS A 52 3.94 -8.59 9.10
N LYS A 53 3.00 -8.31 10.00
CA LYS A 53 1.57 -8.26 9.69
C LYS A 53 1.21 -7.15 8.69
N SER A 54 1.81 -5.98 8.82
CA SER A 54 1.58 -4.88 7.88
C SER A 54 2.15 -5.19 6.49
N LEU A 55 3.27 -5.91 6.41
CA LEU A 55 3.83 -6.39 5.13
C LEU A 55 2.93 -7.46 4.49
N GLU A 56 2.38 -8.38 5.29
CA GLU A 56 1.39 -9.37 4.84
C GLU A 56 0.12 -8.68 4.30
N ASN A 57 -0.39 -7.67 5.00
CA ASN A 57 -1.54 -6.88 4.56
C ASN A 57 -1.26 -6.19 3.21
N ALA A 58 -0.08 -5.59 3.07
CA ALA A 58 0.33 -4.94 1.83
C ALA A 58 0.41 -5.93 0.66
N ALA A 59 1.01 -7.11 0.86
CA ALA A 59 1.05 -8.16 -0.15
C ALA A 59 -0.36 -8.64 -0.53
N THR A 60 -1.26 -8.76 0.44
CA THR A 60 -2.66 -9.13 0.22
C THR A 60 -3.39 -8.10 -0.65
N ILE A 61 -3.25 -6.81 -0.35
CA ILE A 61 -3.87 -5.74 -1.16
C ILE A 61 -3.35 -5.76 -2.60
N VAL A 62 -2.05 -5.94 -2.79
CA VAL A 62 -1.46 -6.02 -4.14
C VAL A 62 -2.02 -7.22 -4.90
N ALA A 63 -2.10 -8.40 -4.28
CA ALA A 63 -2.65 -9.60 -4.89
C ALA A 63 -4.12 -9.43 -5.27
N ALA A 64 -4.92 -8.83 -4.38
CA ALA A 64 -6.35 -8.60 -4.58
C ALA A 64 -6.66 -7.59 -5.69
N THR A 65 -5.72 -6.70 -6.04
CA THR A 65 -5.94 -5.55 -6.92
C THR A 65 -5.14 -5.58 -8.23
N GLY A 66 -4.83 -6.75 -8.75
CA GLY A 66 -4.20 -6.88 -10.07
C GLY A 66 -2.68 -7.11 -10.06
N GLY A 67 -2.09 -7.24 -8.89
CA GLY A 67 -0.67 -7.55 -8.75
C GLY A 67 0.26 -6.36 -9.00
N SER A 68 1.55 -6.58 -8.72
CA SER A 68 2.62 -5.63 -9.05
C SER A 68 3.99 -6.29 -8.87
N THR A 69 4.81 -6.28 -9.90
CA THR A 69 6.21 -6.71 -9.82
C THR A 69 7.03 -5.82 -8.87
N ASN A 70 6.66 -4.54 -8.76
CA ASN A 70 7.29 -3.63 -7.81
C ASN A 70 7.11 -4.05 -6.36
N ALA A 71 5.96 -4.63 -6.01
CA ALA A 71 5.71 -5.13 -4.66
C ALA A 71 6.64 -6.31 -4.30
N ALA A 72 6.90 -7.19 -5.27
CA ALA A 72 7.84 -8.30 -5.09
C ALA A 72 9.27 -7.84 -4.78
N LEU A 73 9.67 -6.68 -5.29
CA LEU A 73 10.96 -6.06 -5.00
C LEU A 73 10.94 -5.28 -3.67
N HIS A 74 9.95 -4.41 -3.50
CA HIS A 74 9.98 -3.43 -2.42
C HIS A 74 9.53 -3.96 -1.06
N LEU A 75 8.62 -4.95 -1.00
CA LEU A 75 8.21 -5.51 0.29
C LEU A 75 9.35 -6.24 1.00
N PRO A 76 10.14 -7.11 0.34
CA PRO A 76 11.33 -7.68 0.96
C PRO A 76 12.39 -6.64 1.34
N ALA A 77 12.57 -5.59 0.53
CA ALA A 77 13.51 -4.52 0.83
C ALA A 77 13.10 -3.74 2.10
N LEU A 78 11.84 -3.36 2.22
CA LEU A 78 11.29 -2.73 3.43
C LEU A 78 11.41 -3.63 4.66
N ALA A 79 11.15 -4.92 4.49
CA ALA A 79 11.30 -5.90 5.55
C ALA A 79 12.76 -5.98 6.04
N ASN A 80 13.72 -6.04 5.11
CA ASN A 80 15.14 -6.07 5.42
C ASN A 80 15.56 -4.82 6.22
N GLU A 81 15.15 -3.62 5.76
CA GLU A 81 15.41 -2.38 6.49
C GLU A 81 14.78 -2.34 7.89
N ALA A 82 13.61 -2.94 8.04
CA ALA A 82 12.93 -3.05 9.34
C ALA A 82 13.48 -4.18 10.24
N GLY A 83 14.41 -5.00 9.74
CA GLY A 83 14.93 -6.17 10.45
C GLY A 83 13.91 -7.32 10.57
N ILE A 84 12.96 -7.41 9.65
CA ILE A 84 11.87 -8.39 9.64
C ILE A 84 12.17 -9.47 8.60
N LYS A 85 12.09 -10.74 9.00
CA LYS A 85 12.18 -11.85 8.04
C LYS A 85 10.90 -11.95 7.21
N PHE A 86 10.99 -11.45 5.98
CA PHE A 86 9.91 -11.48 4.99
C PHE A 86 10.54 -11.42 3.59
N ASP A 87 10.38 -12.45 2.81
CA ASP A 87 11.05 -12.63 1.53
C ASP A 87 10.06 -12.78 0.35
N LEU A 88 10.60 -12.98 -0.85
CA LEU A 88 9.80 -13.17 -2.06
C LEU A 88 8.88 -14.40 -1.97
N MET A 89 9.29 -15.44 -1.25
CA MET A 89 8.46 -16.64 -1.08
C MET A 89 7.26 -16.38 -0.16
N ASP A 90 7.41 -15.47 0.82
CA ASP A 90 6.28 -15.01 1.63
C ASP A 90 5.26 -14.25 0.76
N VAL A 91 5.73 -13.36 -0.12
CA VAL A 91 4.89 -12.66 -1.09
C VAL A 91 4.15 -13.66 -1.99
N ALA A 92 4.88 -14.60 -2.58
CA ALA A 92 4.30 -15.60 -3.47
C ALA A 92 3.23 -16.47 -2.78
N ARG A 93 3.48 -16.85 -1.51
CA ARG A 93 2.53 -17.63 -0.70
C ARG A 93 1.24 -16.86 -0.44
N ILE A 94 1.36 -15.55 -0.15
CA ILE A 94 0.20 -14.68 0.06
C ILE A 94 -0.59 -14.51 -1.23
N PHE A 95 0.08 -14.26 -2.35
CA PHE A 95 -0.56 -14.13 -3.66
C PHE A 95 -1.36 -15.37 -4.04
N LYS A 96 -0.79 -16.55 -3.81
CA LYS A 96 -1.45 -17.83 -4.16
C LYS A 96 -2.79 -18.06 -3.45
N LYS A 97 -2.94 -17.54 -2.23
CA LYS A 97 -4.15 -17.75 -1.40
C LYS A 97 -5.10 -16.56 -1.37
N THR A 98 -4.69 -15.42 -1.90
CA THR A 98 -5.52 -14.21 -1.90
C THR A 98 -6.44 -14.20 -3.11
N PRO A 99 -7.76 -14.03 -2.92
CA PRO A 99 -8.69 -13.91 -4.03
C PRO A 99 -8.46 -12.61 -4.81
N TYR A 100 -8.68 -12.68 -6.12
CA TYR A 100 -8.66 -11.53 -7.02
C TYR A 100 -9.99 -10.78 -6.90
N LEU A 101 -9.95 -9.52 -6.47
CA LEU A 101 -11.15 -8.73 -6.16
C LEU A 101 -11.38 -7.58 -7.14
N ALA A 102 -10.31 -6.97 -7.65
CA ALA A 102 -10.42 -5.84 -8.57
C ALA A 102 -9.50 -6.04 -9.77
N ASP A 103 -10.08 -5.92 -10.98
CA ASP A 103 -9.41 -6.17 -12.26
C ASP A 103 -8.54 -4.98 -12.69
N LEU A 104 -7.57 -4.60 -11.84
CA LEU A 104 -6.73 -3.44 -12.06
C LEU A 104 -5.41 -3.79 -12.75
N LYS A 105 -4.88 -2.84 -13.51
CA LYS A 105 -3.54 -2.94 -14.11
C LYS A 105 -2.44 -3.04 -13.02
N PRO A 106 -1.36 -3.81 -13.27
CA PRO A 106 -0.94 -4.38 -14.56
C PRO A 106 -1.59 -5.70 -14.97
N GLY A 107 -2.16 -6.47 -14.05
CA GLY A 107 -2.75 -7.77 -14.36
C GLY A 107 -4.13 -7.71 -15.00
N GLY A 108 -4.87 -6.62 -14.79
CA GLY A 108 -6.23 -6.42 -15.24
C GLY A 108 -6.42 -5.32 -16.28
N LYS A 109 -7.66 -4.92 -16.50
CA LYS A 109 -8.09 -3.97 -17.54
C LYS A 109 -8.12 -2.53 -17.08
N TYR A 110 -8.57 -2.30 -15.84
CA TYR A 110 -8.92 -0.99 -15.32
C TYR A 110 -7.74 -0.30 -14.67
N VAL A 111 -7.82 1.02 -14.51
CA VAL A 111 -6.82 1.81 -13.79
C VAL A 111 -7.34 2.21 -12.40
N ALA A 112 -6.47 2.62 -11.51
CA ALA A 112 -6.83 3.00 -10.13
C ALA A 112 -7.90 4.10 -10.07
N LYS A 113 -7.98 4.99 -11.07
CA LYS A 113 -9.03 6.00 -11.19
C LYS A 113 -10.42 5.36 -11.33
N ASP A 114 -10.54 4.26 -12.09
CA ASP A 114 -11.81 3.56 -12.27
C ASP A 114 -12.30 3.01 -10.94
N MET A 115 -11.40 2.44 -10.14
CA MET A 115 -11.69 1.99 -8.78
C MET A 115 -12.15 3.14 -7.88
N TRP A 116 -11.51 4.30 -7.97
CA TRP A 116 -11.89 5.49 -7.21
C TRP A 116 -13.29 5.99 -7.55
N LEU A 117 -13.65 5.97 -8.83
CA LEU A 117 -14.96 6.45 -9.31
C LEU A 117 -16.05 5.39 -9.20
N SER A 118 -15.71 4.13 -8.99
CA SER A 118 -16.65 3.04 -8.93
C SER A 118 -17.48 3.09 -7.65
N LEU A 119 -18.80 3.00 -7.79
CA LEU A 119 -19.75 2.82 -6.70
C LEU A 119 -20.06 1.35 -6.43
N ILE A 120 -19.65 0.48 -7.34
CA ILE A 120 -19.74 -0.98 -7.26
C ILE A 120 -18.41 -1.57 -7.69
N HIS A 121 -18.10 -2.75 -7.17
CA HIS A 121 -16.81 -3.40 -7.44
C HIS A 121 -16.62 -3.72 -8.93
N ILE A 122 -15.41 -3.47 -9.40
CA ILE A 122 -14.98 -3.72 -10.76
C ILE A 122 -14.42 -5.13 -10.84
#